data_6aefba0584c239386cc59f961cf15a4e
#
_entry.id   6aefba0584c239386cc59f961cf15a4e
#
_cell.length_a   1.000
_cell.length_b   1.000
_cell.length_c   1.000
_cell.angle_alpha   90.00
_cell.angle_beta   90.00
_cell.angle_gamma   90.00
#
_symmetry.space_group_name_H-M   'P 1'
#
loop_
_entity.id
_entity.type
_entity.pdbx_description
1 polymer ?
#
loop_
_entity_poly.entity_id
_entity_poly.type
_entity_poly.pdbx_seq_one_letter_code
_entity_poly.pdbx_strand_id
1 'polypeptide(L)'
;KWAETMPYTMRNPLYHWTHLELSRIFGIHKVLNPASAKEIYTTCTDKLRTPEYRAQAIMKRMNVEIVCTTDDPIDSLEYHQKIRSNGCHTRVYPAWRPDKVLTIDNFKALNDYLSKLEEAADKTILTYKHLLEALQKRQDFFAAKGAGYRTTGWIHSMPNLIPSRRLR
;
A
#
# COMPACT_ATOMS: atom_id res chain seq x y z
N LYS A 1 -6.91 13.19 22.43
CA LYS A 1 -7.42 13.99 21.28
C LYS A 1 -8.51 13.25 20.49
N TRP A 2 -8.24 12.06 19.90
CA TRP A 2 -9.26 11.35 19.09
C TRP A 2 -10.53 11.04 19.87
N ALA A 3 -10.41 10.45 21.07
CA ALA A 3 -11.53 10.14 21.93
C ALA A 3 -12.30 11.37 22.44
N GLU A 4 -11.65 12.52 22.55
CA GLU A 4 -12.29 13.79 22.89
C GLU A 4 -13.14 14.32 21.74
N THR A 5 -12.70 14.07 20.50
CA THR A 5 -13.40 14.53 19.29
C THR A 5 -14.58 13.65 18.91
N MET A 6 -14.50 12.33 19.19
CA MET A 6 -15.51 11.34 18.77
C MET A 6 -16.96 11.72 19.14
N PRO A 7 -17.29 12.16 20.36
CA PRO A 7 -18.68 12.50 20.72
C PRO A 7 -19.31 13.59 19.85
N TYR A 8 -18.48 14.44 19.25
CA TYR A 8 -18.93 15.55 18.39
C TYR A 8 -19.06 15.17 16.91
N THR A 9 -18.72 13.95 16.54
CA THR A 9 -18.70 13.49 15.13
C THR A 9 -19.88 12.58 14.76
N MET A 10 -20.96 12.55 15.53
CA MET A 10 -22.09 11.62 15.34
C MET A 10 -22.73 11.66 13.94
N ARG A 11 -22.66 12.78 13.23
CA ARG A 11 -23.14 12.92 11.85
C ARG A 11 -22.07 12.67 10.79
N ASN A 12 -20.84 12.36 11.21
CA ASN A 12 -19.72 12.06 10.32
C ASN A 12 -19.56 10.55 10.20
N PRO A 13 -19.31 9.98 9.00
CA PRO A 13 -19.04 8.55 8.82
C PRO A 13 -17.94 7.99 9.72
N LEU A 14 -16.94 8.80 10.09
CA LEU A 14 -15.86 8.40 10.99
C LEU A 14 -16.34 7.92 12.36
N TYR A 15 -17.45 8.46 12.87
CA TYR A 15 -18.06 7.98 14.11
C TYR A 15 -18.47 6.51 13.98
N HIS A 16 -19.20 6.17 12.91
CA HIS A 16 -19.63 4.81 12.66
C HIS A 16 -18.46 3.87 12.37
N TRP A 17 -17.51 4.30 11.54
CA TRP A 17 -16.36 3.48 11.19
C TRP A 17 -15.50 3.14 12.40
N THR A 18 -15.19 4.12 13.26
CA THR A 18 -14.44 3.89 14.50
C THR A 18 -15.13 2.84 15.39
N HIS A 19 -16.44 2.97 15.61
CA HIS A 19 -17.19 2.02 16.45
C HIS A 19 -17.38 0.65 15.77
N LEU A 20 -17.50 0.61 14.44
CA LEU A 20 -17.50 -0.65 13.69
C LEU A 20 -16.16 -1.39 13.79
N GLU A 21 -15.05 -0.69 13.70
CA GLU A 21 -13.71 -1.27 13.90
C GLU A 21 -13.56 -1.82 15.32
N LEU A 22 -13.91 -1.03 16.33
CA LEU A 22 -13.86 -1.47 17.72
C LEU A 22 -14.73 -2.72 17.96
N SER A 23 -15.93 -2.72 17.42
CA SER A 23 -16.89 -3.82 17.58
C SER A 23 -16.47 -5.06 16.79
N ARG A 24 -16.22 -4.94 15.48
CA ARG A 24 -15.99 -6.09 14.59
C ARG A 24 -14.61 -6.70 14.75
N ILE A 25 -13.60 -5.86 14.97
CA ILE A 25 -12.21 -6.34 15.08
C ILE A 25 -11.89 -6.72 16.51
N PHE A 26 -12.24 -5.86 17.47
CA PHE A 26 -11.82 -6.02 18.85
C PHE A 26 -12.93 -6.53 19.79
N GLY A 27 -14.19 -6.63 19.32
CA GLY A 27 -15.32 -7.04 20.18
C GLY A 27 -15.66 -6.01 21.25
N ILE A 28 -15.36 -4.74 21.04
CA ILE A 28 -15.61 -3.65 21.98
C ILE A 28 -16.86 -2.89 21.52
N HIS A 29 -17.93 -2.99 22.32
CA HIS A 29 -19.21 -2.34 22.04
C HIS A 29 -19.38 -1.03 22.83
N LYS A 30 -18.39 -0.66 23.62
CA LYS A 30 -18.39 0.57 24.42
C LYS A 30 -18.09 1.77 23.52
N VAL A 31 -18.86 2.86 23.72
CA VAL A 31 -18.67 4.11 22.97
C VAL A 31 -17.33 4.74 23.32
N LEU A 32 -16.59 5.16 22.31
CA LEU A 32 -15.32 5.87 22.48
C LEU A 32 -15.58 7.34 22.88
N ASN A 33 -15.13 7.67 24.08
CA ASN A 33 -15.18 9.03 24.63
C ASN A 33 -13.99 9.22 25.60
N PRO A 34 -13.76 10.41 26.17
CA PRO A 34 -12.65 10.65 27.08
C PRO A 34 -12.58 9.69 28.27
N ALA A 35 -13.73 9.31 28.83
CA ALA A 35 -13.78 8.43 30.00
C ALA A 35 -13.44 6.98 29.66
N SER A 36 -13.81 6.49 28.47
CA SER A 36 -13.55 5.12 28.02
C SER A 36 -12.21 4.96 27.28
N ALA A 37 -11.55 6.06 26.91
CA ALA A 37 -10.39 6.06 26.03
C ALA A 37 -9.24 5.16 26.50
N LYS A 38 -8.88 5.27 27.79
CA LYS A 38 -7.76 4.51 28.35
C LYS A 38 -8.03 3.00 28.36
N GLU A 39 -9.22 2.61 28.79
CA GLU A 39 -9.65 1.21 28.84
C GLU A 39 -9.66 0.60 27.43
N ILE A 40 -10.28 1.28 26.47
CA ILE A 40 -10.34 0.83 25.06
C ILE A 40 -8.93 0.72 24.47
N TYR A 41 -8.09 1.73 24.68
CA TYR A 41 -6.71 1.70 24.20
C TYR A 41 -5.91 0.53 24.74
N THR A 42 -5.97 0.29 26.06
CA THR A 42 -5.28 -0.83 26.70
C THR A 42 -5.78 -2.16 26.15
N THR A 43 -7.10 -2.35 26.11
CA THR A 43 -7.70 -3.59 25.58
C THR A 43 -7.31 -3.87 24.13
N CYS A 44 -7.36 -2.85 23.27
CA CYS A 44 -6.92 -3.01 21.87
C CYS A 44 -5.44 -3.34 21.78
N THR A 45 -4.59 -2.64 22.54
CA THR A 45 -3.15 -2.84 22.56
C THR A 45 -2.79 -4.27 23.01
N ASP A 46 -3.42 -4.76 24.03
CA ASP A 46 -3.17 -6.12 24.54
C ASP A 46 -3.59 -7.18 23.52
N LYS A 47 -4.74 -6.99 22.86
CA LYS A 47 -5.17 -7.87 21.76
C LYS A 47 -4.20 -7.84 20.59
N LEU A 48 -3.73 -6.66 20.15
CA LEU A 48 -2.79 -6.50 19.03
C LEU A 48 -1.42 -7.18 19.27
N ARG A 49 -1.06 -7.45 20.53
CA ARG A 49 0.16 -8.20 20.88
C ARG A 49 0.02 -9.69 20.70
N THR A 50 -1.19 -10.21 20.57
CA THR A 50 -1.43 -11.63 20.39
C THR A 50 -1.30 -12.09 18.95
N PRO A 51 -0.97 -13.37 18.69
CA PRO A 51 -0.84 -13.89 17.33
C PRO A 51 -2.10 -13.75 16.47
N GLU A 52 -3.29 -13.84 17.09
CA GLU A 52 -4.59 -13.78 16.43
C GLU A 52 -4.92 -12.39 15.85
N TYR A 53 -4.18 -11.38 16.28
CA TYR A 53 -4.32 -9.99 15.80
C TYR A 53 -3.15 -9.53 14.93
N ARG A 54 -2.27 -10.43 14.51
CA ARG A 54 -1.27 -10.13 13.49
C ARG A 54 -1.94 -9.87 12.13
N ALA A 55 -1.30 -9.09 11.26
CA ALA A 55 -1.87 -8.68 9.97
C ALA A 55 -2.46 -9.85 9.17
N GLN A 56 -1.71 -10.96 9.03
CA GLN A 56 -2.19 -12.14 8.30
C GLN A 56 -3.41 -12.79 8.96
N ALA A 57 -3.45 -12.86 10.29
CA ALA A 57 -4.57 -13.43 11.03
C ALA A 57 -5.84 -12.58 10.89
N ILE A 58 -5.70 -11.25 10.92
CA ILE A 58 -6.82 -10.32 10.69
C ILE A 58 -7.35 -10.47 9.26
N MET A 59 -6.47 -10.46 8.26
CA MET A 59 -6.86 -10.65 6.87
C MET A 59 -7.60 -11.97 6.65
N LYS A 60 -7.10 -13.07 7.23
CA LYS A 60 -7.76 -14.38 7.17
C LYS A 60 -9.12 -14.36 7.82
N ARG A 61 -9.25 -13.76 9.02
CA ARG A 61 -10.52 -13.64 9.75
C ARG A 61 -11.56 -12.82 8.99
N MET A 62 -11.10 -11.81 8.24
CA MET A 62 -11.96 -10.97 7.40
C MET A 62 -12.20 -11.57 6.01
N ASN A 63 -11.72 -12.78 5.75
CA ASN A 63 -11.80 -13.45 4.45
C ASN A 63 -11.26 -12.61 3.29
N VAL A 64 -10.14 -11.91 3.52
CA VAL A 64 -9.47 -11.12 2.49
C VAL A 64 -8.72 -12.06 1.55
N GLU A 65 -9.17 -12.15 0.32
CA GLU A 65 -8.55 -13.03 -0.69
C GLU A 65 -7.36 -12.38 -1.37
N ILE A 66 -7.44 -11.09 -1.64
CA ILE A 66 -6.42 -10.34 -2.39
C ILE A 66 -6.14 -9.00 -1.71
N VAL A 67 -4.87 -8.65 -1.63
CA VAL A 67 -4.37 -7.33 -1.24
C VAL A 67 -3.41 -6.84 -2.29
N CYS A 68 -3.54 -5.58 -2.70
CA CYS A 68 -2.55 -4.89 -3.52
C CYS A 68 -1.82 -3.86 -2.66
N THR A 69 -0.50 -3.95 -2.64
CA THR A 69 0.38 -2.98 -1.99
C THR A 69 0.66 -1.79 -2.93
N THR A 70 1.30 -0.77 -2.44
CA THR A 70 1.72 0.38 -3.26
C THR A 70 3.23 0.39 -3.29
N ASP A 71 3.81 0.08 -4.46
CA ASP A 71 5.23 -0.19 -4.59
C ASP A 71 5.89 0.74 -5.61
N ASP A 72 7.09 1.16 -5.28
CA ASP A 72 7.88 2.05 -6.11
C ASP A 72 8.63 1.26 -7.21
N PRO A 73 8.88 1.82 -8.40
CA PRO A 73 9.68 1.20 -9.45
C PRO A 73 11.03 0.60 -9.03
N ILE A 74 11.66 1.17 -8.00
CA ILE A 74 12.96 0.69 -7.50
C ILE A 74 12.83 -0.51 -6.54
N ASP A 75 11.63 -0.87 -6.10
CA ASP A 75 11.44 -1.93 -5.10
C ASP A 75 11.79 -3.33 -5.65
N SER A 76 12.53 -4.10 -4.85
CA SER A 76 12.93 -5.46 -5.19
C SER A 76 11.79 -6.49 -5.17
N LEU A 77 10.68 -6.16 -4.51
CA LEU A 77 9.53 -7.04 -4.28
C LEU A 77 9.86 -8.35 -3.56
N GLU A 78 10.96 -8.38 -2.80
CA GLU A 78 11.39 -9.59 -2.08
C GLU A 78 10.38 -10.07 -1.04
N TYR A 79 9.69 -9.13 -0.37
CA TYR A 79 8.67 -9.47 0.63
C TYR A 79 7.44 -10.10 -0.01
N HIS A 80 7.06 -9.70 -1.22
CA HIS A 80 5.99 -10.35 -1.99
C HIS A 80 6.33 -11.81 -2.29
N GLN A 81 7.59 -12.07 -2.64
CA GLN A 81 8.08 -13.43 -2.89
C GLN A 81 8.07 -14.25 -1.60
N LYS A 82 8.56 -13.69 -0.48
CA LYS A 82 8.55 -14.34 0.84
C LYS A 82 7.12 -14.66 1.31
N ILE A 83 6.18 -13.74 1.14
CA ILE A 83 4.76 -13.97 1.49
C ILE A 83 4.17 -15.11 0.65
N ARG A 84 4.46 -15.12 -0.66
CA ARG A 84 3.98 -16.16 -1.58
C ARG A 84 4.55 -17.54 -1.21
N SER A 85 5.85 -17.62 -0.92
CA SER A 85 6.52 -18.88 -0.56
C SER A 85 6.07 -19.44 0.79
N ASN A 86 5.66 -18.57 1.72
CA ASN A 86 5.17 -18.95 3.05
C ASN A 86 3.71 -19.45 3.06
N GLY A 87 3.05 -19.56 1.90
CA GLY A 87 1.69 -20.09 1.81
C GLY A 87 0.64 -19.22 2.49
N CYS A 88 0.82 -17.90 2.48
CA CYS A 88 -0.17 -16.98 3.04
C CYS A 88 -1.53 -17.17 2.34
N HIS A 89 -2.63 -17.26 3.13
CA HIS A 89 -3.99 -17.38 2.61
C HIS A 89 -4.37 -16.22 1.68
N THR A 90 -4.01 -15.00 2.09
CA THR A 90 -4.27 -13.80 1.30
C THR A 90 -3.19 -13.64 0.22
N ARG A 91 -3.60 -13.53 -1.03
CA ARG A 91 -2.70 -13.25 -2.15
C ARG A 91 -2.30 -11.78 -2.13
N VAL A 92 -0.99 -11.50 -2.08
CA VAL A 92 -0.46 -10.13 -2.05
C VAL A 92 0.22 -9.84 -3.38
N TYR A 93 -0.26 -8.81 -4.08
CA TYR A 93 0.25 -8.38 -5.37
C TYR A 93 0.82 -6.97 -5.29
N PRO A 94 1.94 -6.70 -5.96
CA PRO A 94 2.47 -5.35 -6.06
C PRO A 94 1.60 -4.50 -6.99
N ALA A 95 1.42 -3.21 -6.65
CA ALA A 95 0.82 -2.22 -7.53
C ALA A 95 1.86 -1.17 -7.91
N TRP A 96 2.03 -0.96 -9.18
CA TRP A 96 3.00 -0.05 -9.78
C TRP A 96 2.67 1.42 -9.49
N ARG A 97 3.61 2.14 -8.85
CA ARG A 97 3.44 3.56 -8.51
C ARG A 97 4.71 4.37 -8.76
N PRO A 98 4.88 4.96 -9.95
CA PRO A 98 6.09 5.70 -10.34
C PRO A 98 6.07 7.19 -9.97
N ASP A 99 5.35 7.60 -8.92
CA ASP A 99 5.12 9.02 -8.60
C ASP A 99 6.42 9.80 -8.33
N LYS A 100 7.44 9.15 -7.79
CA LYS A 100 8.71 9.82 -7.46
C LYS A 100 9.48 10.31 -8.67
N VAL A 101 9.26 9.73 -9.85
CA VAL A 101 9.87 10.21 -11.10
C VAL A 101 9.40 11.62 -11.48
N LEU A 102 8.24 12.02 -10.95
CA LEU A 102 7.61 13.32 -11.23
C LEU A 102 7.96 14.40 -10.21
N THR A 103 8.85 14.11 -9.25
CA THR A 103 9.26 15.05 -8.20
C THR A 103 10.30 16.03 -8.74
N ILE A 104 9.88 16.87 -9.70
CA ILE A 104 10.75 17.84 -10.39
C ILE A 104 11.05 19.08 -9.55
N ASP A 105 10.31 19.31 -8.48
CA ASP A 105 10.49 20.47 -7.59
C ASP A 105 11.77 20.40 -6.78
N ASN A 106 12.36 19.21 -6.64
CA ASN A 106 13.60 18.95 -5.92
C ASN A 106 14.58 18.14 -6.78
N PHE A 107 15.41 18.84 -7.55
CA PHE A 107 16.39 18.21 -8.45
C PHE A 107 17.38 17.26 -7.75
N LYS A 108 17.78 17.55 -6.50
CA LYS A 108 18.66 16.66 -5.75
C LYS A 108 17.95 15.34 -5.46
N ALA A 109 16.74 15.40 -4.91
CA ALA A 109 15.95 14.20 -4.62
C ALA A 109 15.64 13.40 -5.88
N LEU A 110 15.38 14.09 -7.00
CA LEU A 110 15.15 13.44 -8.29
C LEU A 110 16.42 12.71 -8.77
N ASN A 111 17.58 13.35 -8.74
CA ASN A 111 18.83 12.73 -9.16
C ASN A 111 19.20 11.51 -8.29
N ASP A 112 19.03 11.63 -6.96
CA ASP A 112 19.23 10.52 -6.03
C ASP A 112 18.28 9.35 -6.33
N TYR A 113 17.07 9.66 -6.75
CA TYR A 113 16.08 8.65 -7.17
C TYR A 113 16.45 8.01 -8.51
N LEU A 114 16.86 8.83 -9.51
CA LEU A 114 17.29 8.32 -10.82
C LEU A 114 18.47 7.36 -10.71
N SER A 115 19.45 7.66 -9.84
CA SER A 115 20.58 6.75 -9.59
C SER A 115 20.13 5.39 -9.04
N LYS A 116 19.14 5.37 -8.13
CA LYS A 116 18.54 4.13 -7.63
C LYS A 116 17.75 3.39 -8.70
N LEU A 117 17.09 4.13 -9.59
CA LEU A 117 16.35 3.54 -10.70
C LEU A 117 17.30 2.94 -11.75
N GLU A 118 18.45 3.58 -12.01
CA GLU A 118 19.52 3.02 -12.86
C GLU A 118 20.00 1.67 -12.33
N GLU A 119 20.28 1.60 -11.03
CA GLU A 119 20.70 0.37 -10.36
C GLU A 119 19.59 -0.70 -10.45
N ALA A 120 18.35 -0.36 -10.10
CA ALA A 120 17.23 -1.30 -10.11
C ALA A 120 16.87 -1.80 -11.53
N ALA A 121 17.02 -0.94 -12.54
CA ALA A 121 16.76 -1.28 -13.94
C ALA A 121 17.97 -1.85 -14.66
N ASP A 122 19.17 -1.80 -14.04
CA ASP A 122 20.42 -2.14 -14.70
C ASP A 122 20.53 -1.42 -16.06
N LYS A 123 20.44 -0.07 -16.00
CA LYS A 123 20.41 0.79 -17.21
C LYS A 123 20.72 2.23 -16.86
N THR A 124 21.73 2.82 -17.52
CA THR A 124 22.11 4.23 -17.37
C THR A 124 21.05 5.17 -17.96
N ILE A 125 20.70 6.22 -17.22
CA ILE A 125 19.66 7.20 -17.56
C ILE A 125 20.31 8.56 -17.85
N LEU A 126 20.63 8.82 -19.12
CA LEU A 126 21.21 10.11 -19.58
C LEU A 126 20.20 10.98 -20.32
N THR A 127 19.10 10.41 -20.75
CA THR A 127 18.07 11.11 -21.55
C THR A 127 16.68 10.70 -21.08
N TYR A 128 15.69 11.50 -21.44
CA TYR A 128 14.28 11.15 -21.19
C TYR A 128 13.91 9.78 -21.79
N LYS A 129 14.43 9.46 -22.98
CA LYS A 129 14.21 8.14 -23.61
C LYS A 129 14.76 7.02 -22.75
N HIS A 130 15.97 7.16 -22.19
CA HIS A 130 16.54 6.17 -21.29
C HIS A 130 15.72 5.99 -20.01
N LEU A 131 15.15 7.09 -19.49
CA LEU A 131 14.25 7.03 -18.35
C LEU A 131 13.00 6.18 -18.66
N LEU A 132 12.37 6.41 -19.81
CA LEU A 132 11.20 5.64 -20.22
C LEU A 132 11.52 4.15 -20.40
N GLU A 133 12.67 3.84 -20.98
CA GLU A 133 13.12 2.45 -21.16
C GLU A 133 13.43 1.77 -19.80
N ALA A 134 14.03 2.50 -18.84
CA ALA A 134 14.27 1.98 -17.51
C ALA A 134 12.94 1.71 -16.77
N LEU A 135 11.99 2.65 -16.84
CA LEU A 135 10.65 2.46 -16.28
C LEU A 135 9.91 1.30 -16.93
N GLN A 136 10.01 1.13 -18.26
CA GLN A 136 9.39 -0.01 -18.96
C GLN A 136 9.98 -1.33 -18.47
N LYS A 137 11.33 -1.44 -18.35
CA LYS A 137 12.00 -2.63 -17.85
C LYS A 137 11.53 -2.97 -16.44
N ARG A 138 11.37 -1.96 -15.56
CA ARG A 138 10.85 -2.16 -14.22
C ARG A 138 9.38 -2.55 -14.19
N GLN A 139 8.57 -1.97 -15.07
CA GLN A 139 7.17 -2.34 -15.21
C GLN A 139 7.00 -3.79 -15.67
N ASP A 140 7.81 -4.26 -16.61
CA ASP A 140 7.80 -5.65 -17.06
C ASP A 140 8.21 -6.60 -15.92
N PHE A 141 9.19 -6.20 -15.09
CA PHE A 141 9.54 -6.93 -13.86
C PHE A 141 8.35 -7.04 -12.90
N PHE A 142 7.64 -5.94 -12.65
CA PHE A 142 6.43 -5.94 -11.81
C PHE A 142 5.32 -6.82 -12.38
N ALA A 143 5.09 -6.75 -13.69
CA ALA A 143 4.11 -7.58 -14.39
C ALA A 143 4.44 -9.08 -14.24
N ALA A 144 5.71 -9.46 -14.38
CA ALA A 144 6.17 -10.83 -14.17
C ALA A 144 5.97 -11.32 -12.73
N LYS A 145 5.89 -10.40 -11.74
CA LYS A 145 5.58 -10.72 -10.34
C LYS A 145 4.08 -10.67 -10.02
N GLY A 146 3.23 -10.46 -11.01
CA GLY A 146 1.77 -10.49 -10.89
C GLY A 146 1.12 -9.13 -10.63
N ALA A 147 1.84 -8.02 -10.85
CA ALA A 147 1.26 -6.69 -10.79
C ALA A 147 0.21 -6.54 -11.90
N GLY A 148 -1.06 -6.70 -11.56
CA GLY A 148 -2.20 -6.50 -12.46
C GLY A 148 -2.80 -5.09 -12.39
N TYR A 149 -2.44 -4.32 -11.36
CA TYR A 149 -3.03 -3.02 -11.08
C TYR A 149 -2.00 -1.91 -11.13
N ARG A 150 -2.43 -0.75 -11.62
CA ARG A 150 -1.66 0.50 -11.66
C ARG A 150 -2.40 1.54 -10.83
N THR A 151 -1.76 2.04 -9.78
CA THR A 151 -2.31 3.13 -8.97
C THR A 151 -1.61 4.42 -9.33
N THR A 152 -2.00 5.05 -10.44
CA THR A 152 -1.50 6.39 -10.76
C THR A 152 -2.63 7.25 -11.28
N GLY A 153 -2.89 8.34 -10.63
CA GLY A 153 -3.75 9.40 -11.13
C GLY A 153 -3.17 10.15 -12.34
N TRP A 154 -1.91 9.89 -12.73
CA TRP A 154 -1.18 10.70 -13.72
C TRP A 154 -0.78 9.98 -15.03
N ILE A 155 -0.92 8.66 -15.13
CA ILE A 155 -0.54 7.93 -16.37
C ILE A 155 -1.48 8.23 -17.56
N HIS A 156 -2.61 8.88 -17.35
CA HIS A 156 -3.44 9.37 -18.48
C HIS A 156 -2.72 10.40 -19.38
N SER A 157 -1.64 11.01 -18.91
CA SER A 157 -0.84 11.96 -19.71
C SER A 157 0.31 11.31 -20.48
N MET A 158 0.50 9.99 -20.39
CA MET A 158 1.53 9.25 -21.13
C MET A 158 0.90 8.09 -21.94
N PRO A 159 0.10 8.39 -22.98
CA PRO A 159 -0.67 7.38 -23.70
C PRO A 159 0.16 6.31 -24.43
N ASN A 160 1.45 6.58 -24.65
CA ASN A 160 2.34 5.69 -25.41
C ASN A 160 3.16 4.71 -24.53
N LEU A 161 3.02 4.76 -23.19
CA LEU A 161 3.70 3.84 -22.27
C LEU A 161 2.90 2.55 -22.01
N ILE A 162 1.76 2.37 -22.65
CA ILE A 162 0.90 1.21 -22.46
C ILE A 162 1.00 0.32 -23.70
N PRO A 163 1.64 -0.85 -23.63
CA PRO A 163 1.41 -1.87 -24.66
C PRO A 163 -0.09 -2.22 -24.65
N SER A 164 -0.72 -2.16 -25.81
CA SER A 164 -2.13 -2.50 -26.01
C SER A 164 -2.38 -4.01 -25.89
N ARG A 165 -2.09 -4.61 -24.75
CA ARG A 165 -2.57 -5.96 -24.41
C ARG A 165 -3.90 -5.84 -23.68
N ARG A 166 -4.99 -6.00 -24.45
CA ARG A 166 -6.30 -6.28 -23.90
C ARG A 166 -6.22 -7.52 -23.00
N LEU A 167 -6.60 -7.36 -21.75
CA LEU A 167 -6.92 -8.49 -20.89
C LEU A 167 -8.10 -9.22 -21.53
N ARG A 168 -7.91 -10.48 -21.91
CA ARG A 168 -8.98 -11.44 -22.15
C ARG A 168 -9.35 -12.09 -20.82
#